data_2c9c65e29c4777fba60197005dea4b7d
#
_entry.id   2c9c65e29c4777fba60197005dea4b7d
#
_cell.length_a   1.000
_cell.length_b   1.000
_cell.length_c   1.000
_cell.angle_alpha   90.00
_cell.angle_beta   90.00
_cell.angle_gamma   90.00
#
_symmetry.space_group_name_H-M   'P 1'
#
loop_
_entity.id
_entity.type
_entity.pdbx_description
1 polymer ?
#
loop_
_entity_poly.entity_id
_entity_poly.type
_entity_poly.pdbx_seq_one_letter_code
_entity_poly.pdbx_strand_id
1 'polypeptide(L)'
;MSHKSELIRVFSERGYIHQATNLEGLDEKASQQIIPAYIGFDCTADSLHVGSLVQIMMLRALQRAGHKPIVLMGGGTTKVGDPSGKDAARPLLSDQDIENNKAGIFSVFEKYLTFGDGPGDAVMVDNASWLDELAYIRFLRDYGP
;
A
#
# COMPACT_ATOMS: atom_id res chain seq x y z
N MET A 1 3.02 -27.93 -4.18
CA MET A 1 2.65 -27.99 -2.74
C MET A 1 1.23 -27.49 -2.60
N SER A 2 0.42 -28.13 -1.76
CA SER A 2 -0.96 -27.66 -1.51
C SER A 2 -0.88 -26.57 -0.45
N HIS A 3 -1.29 -25.35 -0.80
CA HIS A 3 -1.40 -24.23 0.13
C HIS A 3 -2.65 -24.38 1.00
N LYS A 4 -2.60 -23.92 2.25
CA LYS A 4 -3.71 -23.99 3.21
C LYS A 4 -4.75 -22.89 2.95
N SER A 5 -4.29 -21.70 2.56
CA SER A 5 -5.13 -20.53 2.34
C SER A 5 -5.41 -20.31 0.85
N GLU A 6 -6.59 -19.78 0.56
CA GLU A 6 -6.99 -19.33 -0.78
C GLU A 6 -6.05 -18.20 -1.26
N LEU A 7 -5.66 -17.30 -0.37
CA LEU A 7 -4.75 -16.18 -0.69
C LEU A 7 -3.44 -16.67 -1.30
N ILE A 8 -2.73 -17.55 -0.57
CA ILE A 8 -1.40 -18.00 -1.02
C ILE A 8 -1.52 -18.90 -2.25
N ARG A 9 -2.59 -19.69 -2.35
CA ARG A 9 -2.87 -20.45 -3.56
C ARG A 9 -2.98 -19.53 -4.79
N VAL A 10 -3.83 -18.50 -4.70
CA VAL A 10 -4.04 -17.54 -5.81
C VAL A 10 -2.77 -16.75 -6.12
N PHE A 11 -2.03 -16.31 -5.10
CA PHE A 11 -0.78 -15.58 -5.31
C PHE A 11 0.29 -16.43 -6.00
N SER A 12 0.39 -17.71 -5.64
CA SER A 12 1.32 -18.67 -6.28
C SER A 12 0.91 -18.96 -7.73
N GLU A 13 -0.36 -19.26 -7.98
CA GLU A 13 -0.88 -19.57 -9.31
C GLU A 13 -0.73 -18.39 -10.29
N ARG A 14 -0.82 -17.15 -9.79
CA ARG A 14 -0.67 -15.93 -10.59
C ARG A 14 0.77 -15.41 -10.69
N GLY A 15 1.72 -16.07 -10.04
CA GLY A 15 3.12 -15.66 -10.05
C GLY A 15 3.39 -14.36 -9.29
N TYR A 16 2.57 -13.99 -8.30
CA TYR A 16 2.78 -12.79 -7.49
C TYR A 16 3.87 -12.97 -6.43
N ILE A 17 4.23 -14.20 -6.09
CA ILE A 17 5.23 -14.48 -5.07
C ILE A 17 6.60 -14.63 -5.73
N HIS A 18 7.44 -13.62 -5.61
CA HIS A 18 8.85 -13.68 -5.97
C HIS A 18 9.71 -14.09 -4.77
N GLN A 19 9.44 -13.46 -3.61
CA GLN A 19 10.15 -13.69 -2.36
C GLN A 19 9.20 -13.42 -1.19
N ALA A 20 9.36 -14.16 -0.11
CA ALA A 20 8.60 -13.95 1.12
C ALA A 20 9.50 -14.24 2.33
N THR A 21 9.38 -13.44 3.39
CA THR A 21 10.12 -13.61 4.63
C THR A 21 9.71 -14.90 5.35
N ASN A 22 8.39 -15.17 5.39
CA ASN A 22 7.82 -16.36 6.02
C ASN A 22 6.50 -16.73 5.32
N LEU A 23 6.62 -17.43 4.18
CA LEU A 23 5.44 -17.82 3.39
C LEU A 23 4.55 -18.83 4.13
N GLU A 24 5.16 -19.80 4.81
CA GLU A 24 4.43 -20.83 5.54
C GLU A 24 3.62 -20.24 6.71
N GLY A 25 4.22 -19.34 7.47
CA GLY A 25 3.52 -18.65 8.57
C GLY A 25 2.41 -17.72 8.07
N LEU A 26 2.58 -17.11 6.89
CA LEU A 26 1.55 -16.31 6.26
C LEU A 26 0.39 -17.18 5.78
N ASP A 27 0.68 -18.32 5.13
CA ASP A 27 -0.33 -19.27 4.67
C ASP A 27 -1.16 -19.83 5.82
N GLU A 28 -0.49 -20.18 6.93
CA GLU A 28 -1.16 -20.64 8.15
C GLU A 28 -2.13 -19.57 8.69
N LYS A 29 -1.64 -18.35 8.90
CA LYS A 29 -2.48 -17.24 9.41
C LYS A 29 -3.63 -16.92 8.48
N ALA A 30 -3.39 -16.86 7.18
CA ALA A 30 -4.43 -16.56 6.19
C ALA A 30 -5.50 -17.64 6.11
N SER A 31 -5.20 -18.88 6.50
CA SER A 31 -6.19 -19.96 6.57
C SER A 31 -7.09 -19.87 7.82
N GLN A 32 -6.69 -19.13 8.85
CA GLN A 32 -7.36 -19.12 10.15
C GLN A 32 -8.08 -17.81 10.47
N GLN A 33 -7.64 -16.69 9.91
CA GLN A 33 -8.16 -15.36 10.23
C GLN A 33 -8.09 -14.38 9.06
N ILE A 34 -8.84 -13.28 9.16
CA ILE A 34 -8.72 -12.15 8.25
C ILE A 34 -7.39 -11.45 8.51
N ILE A 35 -6.57 -11.31 7.46
CA ILE A 35 -5.29 -10.62 7.52
C ILE A 35 -5.44 -9.23 6.91
N PRO A 36 -5.09 -8.15 7.63
CA PRO A 36 -4.86 -6.85 7.01
C PRO A 36 -3.49 -6.87 6.31
N ALA A 37 -3.43 -6.37 5.08
CA ALA A 37 -2.19 -6.18 4.36
C ALA A 37 -2.22 -4.91 3.53
N TYR A 38 -1.07 -4.25 3.40
CA TYR A 38 -0.98 -2.98 2.70
C TYR A 38 0.04 -3.01 1.56
N ILE A 39 -0.17 -2.12 0.60
CA ILE A 39 0.81 -1.72 -0.41
C ILE A 39 0.83 -0.20 -0.43
N GLY A 40 2.04 0.38 -0.50
CA GLY A 40 2.25 1.83 -0.56
C GLY A 40 2.23 2.35 -2.00
N PHE A 41 1.69 3.56 -2.18
CA PHE A 41 1.62 4.26 -3.45
C PHE A 41 2.02 5.71 -3.28
N ASP A 42 2.94 6.19 -4.11
CA ASP A 42 3.34 7.59 -4.13
C ASP A 42 2.24 8.48 -4.73
N CYS A 43 2.12 9.72 -4.21
CA CYS A 43 1.15 10.71 -4.65
C CYS A 43 1.76 11.72 -5.64
N THR A 44 2.64 11.26 -6.53
CA THR A 44 3.41 12.11 -7.46
C THR A 44 2.66 12.48 -8.74
N ALA A 45 1.52 11.87 -9.00
CA ALA A 45 0.62 12.16 -10.13
C ALA A 45 -0.81 11.81 -9.73
N ASP A 46 -1.78 12.35 -10.47
CA ASP A 46 -3.22 12.12 -10.27
C ASP A 46 -3.72 10.76 -10.78
N SER A 47 -2.84 9.95 -11.35
CA SER A 47 -3.15 8.65 -11.92
C SER A 47 -2.00 7.66 -11.74
N LEU A 48 -2.31 6.37 -11.90
CA LEU A 48 -1.36 5.28 -11.77
C LEU A 48 -1.04 4.70 -13.16
N HIS A 49 0.24 4.45 -13.42
CA HIS A 49 0.66 3.78 -14.65
C HIS A 49 0.42 2.26 -14.59
N VAL A 50 0.53 1.59 -15.73
CA VAL A 50 0.26 0.15 -15.86
C VAL A 50 1.11 -0.73 -14.92
N GLY A 51 2.31 -0.29 -14.53
CA GLY A 51 3.16 -1.02 -13.56
C GLY A 51 2.53 -1.13 -12.17
N SER A 52 1.69 -0.17 -11.77
CA SER A 52 0.95 -0.22 -10.51
C SER A 52 -0.22 -1.21 -10.54
N LEU A 53 -0.66 -1.64 -11.74
CA LEU A 53 -1.80 -2.54 -11.88
C LEU A 53 -1.55 -3.90 -11.20
N VAL A 54 -0.32 -4.41 -11.24
CA VAL A 54 0.03 -5.66 -10.55
C VAL A 54 -0.23 -5.54 -9.04
N GLN A 55 0.18 -4.45 -8.44
CA GLN A 55 -0.02 -4.16 -7.01
C GLN A 55 -1.51 -4.02 -6.67
N ILE A 56 -2.27 -3.32 -7.51
CA ILE A 56 -3.73 -3.19 -7.36
C ILE A 56 -4.41 -4.58 -7.44
N MET A 57 -3.99 -5.40 -8.39
CA MET A 57 -4.54 -6.75 -8.56
C MET A 57 -4.16 -7.69 -7.41
N MET A 58 -3.01 -7.49 -6.77
CA MET A 58 -2.67 -8.21 -5.53
C MET A 58 -3.61 -7.83 -4.38
N LEU A 59 -3.88 -6.53 -4.17
CA LEU A 59 -4.86 -6.07 -3.17
C LEU A 59 -6.27 -6.58 -3.47
N ARG A 60 -6.67 -6.59 -4.75
CA ARG A 60 -7.95 -7.17 -5.17
C ARG A 60 -8.02 -8.68 -4.88
N ALA A 61 -6.96 -9.42 -5.17
CA ALA A 61 -6.91 -10.85 -4.88
C ALA A 61 -6.96 -11.12 -3.37
N LEU A 62 -6.27 -10.30 -2.57
CA LEU A 62 -6.33 -10.32 -1.11
C LEU A 62 -7.78 -10.13 -0.62
N GLN A 63 -8.48 -9.10 -1.13
CA GLN A 63 -9.88 -8.85 -0.75
C GLN A 63 -10.81 -9.99 -1.15
N ARG A 64 -10.65 -10.54 -2.36
CA ARG A 64 -11.45 -11.65 -2.86
C ARG A 64 -11.21 -12.94 -2.07
N ALA A 65 -10.05 -13.11 -1.49
CA ALA A 65 -9.74 -14.22 -0.57
C ALA A 65 -10.28 -13.97 0.86
N GLY A 66 -11.04 -12.91 1.09
CA GLY A 66 -11.68 -12.61 2.38
C GLY A 66 -10.83 -11.83 3.36
N HIS A 67 -9.73 -11.22 2.91
CA HIS A 67 -8.82 -10.45 3.76
C HIS A 67 -9.01 -8.95 3.58
N LYS A 68 -8.37 -8.13 4.44
CA LYS A 68 -8.54 -6.66 4.49
C LYS A 68 -7.42 -5.94 3.74
N PRO A 69 -7.67 -5.38 2.54
CA PRO A 69 -6.68 -4.56 1.85
C PRO A 69 -6.59 -3.17 2.45
N ILE A 70 -5.35 -2.68 2.58
CA ILE A 70 -5.04 -1.32 2.99
C ILE A 70 -4.27 -0.66 1.85
N VAL A 71 -4.83 0.39 1.27
CA VAL A 71 -4.15 1.26 0.31
C VAL A 71 -3.43 2.33 1.10
N LEU A 72 -2.09 2.26 1.17
CA LEU A 72 -1.28 3.23 1.90
C LEU A 72 -0.80 4.32 0.94
N MET A 73 -1.34 5.52 1.11
CA MET A 73 -0.92 6.70 0.36
C MET A 73 0.33 7.33 0.98
N GLY A 74 1.29 7.62 0.14
CA GLY A 74 2.56 8.26 0.54
C GLY A 74 2.47 9.79 0.55
N GLY A 75 1.40 10.39 1.12
CA GLY A 75 1.23 11.84 1.15
C GLY A 75 2.38 12.56 1.87
N GLY A 76 2.77 12.08 3.05
CA GLY A 76 3.88 12.64 3.82
C GLY A 76 5.24 12.40 3.14
N THR A 77 5.52 11.21 2.65
CA THR A 77 6.78 10.88 1.97
C THR A 77 6.92 11.60 0.62
N THR A 78 5.83 11.87 -0.08
CA THR A 78 5.83 12.65 -1.32
C THR A 78 6.29 14.09 -1.10
N LYS A 79 6.01 14.69 0.07
CA LYS A 79 6.48 16.04 0.44
C LYS A 79 8.00 16.14 0.52
N VAL A 80 8.67 15.06 0.88
CA VAL A 80 10.13 15.01 1.01
C VAL A 80 10.84 14.93 -0.34
N GLY A 81 10.12 14.54 -1.40
CA GLY A 81 10.68 14.41 -2.74
C GLY A 81 11.61 13.21 -2.90
N ASP A 82 11.29 12.09 -2.28
CA ASP A 82 12.07 10.84 -2.37
C ASP A 82 12.43 10.50 -3.84
N PRO A 83 13.73 10.44 -4.19
CA PRO A 83 14.16 10.18 -5.56
C PRO A 83 13.82 8.78 -6.06
N SER A 84 13.52 7.80 -5.18
CA SER A 84 13.13 6.42 -5.52
C SER A 84 13.97 5.81 -6.67
N GLY A 85 15.31 5.84 -6.53
CA GLY A 85 16.24 5.26 -7.50
C GLY A 85 16.51 6.10 -8.75
N LYS A 86 16.19 7.39 -8.77
CA LYS A 86 16.57 8.36 -9.81
C LYS A 86 17.61 9.33 -9.26
N ASP A 87 18.61 9.70 -10.10
CA ASP A 87 19.70 10.60 -9.70
C ASP A 87 19.28 12.06 -9.47
N ALA A 88 18.04 12.45 -9.82
CA ALA A 88 17.54 13.81 -9.67
C ALA A 88 16.42 13.86 -8.61
N ALA A 89 16.50 14.86 -7.73
CA ALA A 89 15.42 15.18 -6.81
C ALA A 89 14.12 15.46 -7.59
N ARG A 90 13.01 14.89 -7.11
CA ARG A 90 11.70 15.17 -7.70
C ARG A 90 11.28 16.61 -7.37
N PRO A 91 10.50 17.27 -8.26
CA PRO A 91 9.92 18.56 -7.92
C PRO A 91 9.09 18.45 -6.63
N LEU A 92 9.27 19.41 -5.74
CA LEU A 92 8.44 19.50 -4.54
C LEU A 92 7.02 19.88 -4.96
N LEU A 93 6.06 19.04 -4.60
CA LEU A 93 4.65 19.28 -4.82
C LEU A 93 4.06 20.09 -3.66
N SER A 94 3.08 20.94 -3.95
CA SER A 94 2.30 21.59 -2.90
C SER A 94 1.35 20.59 -2.22
N ASP A 95 0.91 20.90 -0.99
CA ASP A 95 -0.08 20.07 -0.30
C ASP A 95 -1.37 19.92 -1.14
N GLN A 96 -1.79 20.97 -1.85
CA GLN A 96 -2.96 20.92 -2.73
C GLN A 96 -2.76 19.97 -3.91
N ASP A 97 -1.57 19.94 -4.53
CA ASP A 97 -1.27 19.00 -5.61
C ASP A 97 -1.31 17.55 -5.11
N ILE A 98 -0.76 17.31 -3.92
CA ILE A 98 -0.78 15.98 -3.29
C ILE A 98 -2.22 15.53 -3.00
N GLU A 99 -3.07 16.40 -2.46
CA GLU A 99 -4.48 16.08 -2.23
C GLU A 99 -5.24 15.80 -3.53
N ASN A 100 -5.02 16.58 -4.58
CA ASN A 100 -5.60 16.35 -5.90
C ASN A 100 -5.15 15.00 -6.48
N ASN A 101 -3.86 14.68 -6.37
CA ASN A 101 -3.30 13.42 -6.82
C ASN A 101 -3.89 12.23 -6.04
N LYS A 102 -4.04 12.34 -4.73
CA LYS A 102 -4.69 11.30 -3.90
C LYS A 102 -6.12 11.05 -4.34
N ALA A 103 -6.90 12.09 -4.61
CA ALA A 103 -8.28 11.95 -5.09
C ALA A 103 -8.34 11.24 -6.45
N GLY A 104 -7.45 11.60 -7.38
CA GLY A 104 -7.34 10.94 -8.68
C GLY A 104 -6.98 9.45 -8.54
N ILE A 105 -5.97 9.15 -7.73
CA ILE A 105 -5.54 7.78 -7.44
C ILE A 105 -6.68 6.97 -6.77
N PHE A 106 -7.40 7.56 -5.81
CA PHE A 106 -8.53 6.90 -5.16
C PHE A 106 -9.58 6.44 -6.18
N SER A 107 -9.90 7.28 -7.14
CA SER A 107 -10.87 6.96 -8.21
C SER A 107 -10.46 5.74 -9.06
N VAL A 108 -9.17 5.42 -9.12
CA VAL A 108 -8.68 4.20 -9.76
C VAL A 108 -8.95 2.99 -8.87
N PHE A 109 -8.67 3.09 -7.57
CA PHE A 109 -8.86 1.98 -6.64
C PHE A 109 -10.31 1.58 -6.47
N GLU A 110 -11.26 2.52 -6.47
CA GLU A 110 -12.69 2.24 -6.38
C GLU A 110 -13.22 1.31 -7.48
N LYS A 111 -12.54 1.24 -8.61
CA LYS A 111 -12.88 0.31 -9.72
C LYS A 111 -12.50 -1.14 -9.42
N TYR A 112 -11.60 -1.37 -8.49
CA TYR A 112 -11.01 -2.69 -8.22
C TYR A 112 -11.28 -3.21 -6.82
N LEU A 113 -11.47 -2.34 -5.84
CA LEU A 113 -11.66 -2.65 -4.43
C LEU A 113 -13.01 -2.13 -3.93
N THR A 114 -13.60 -2.85 -3.01
CA THR A 114 -14.77 -2.39 -2.25
C THR A 114 -14.29 -1.76 -0.96
N PHE A 115 -14.53 -0.46 -0.82
CA PHE A 115 -14.21 0.30 0.39
C PHE A 115 -15.40 0.35 1.34
N GLY A 116 -15.14 0.34 2.65
CA GLY A 116 -16.18 0.39 3.68
C GLY A 116 -15.64 0.06 5.08
N ASP A 117 -16.58 -0.19 5.99
CA ASP A 117 -16.29 -0.44 7.41
C ASP A 117 -16.31 -1.92 7.78
N GLY A 118 -16.62 -2.79 6.84
CA GLY A 118 -16.64 -4.23 7.05
C GLY A 118 -15.24 -4.82 7.28
N PRO A 119 -15.15 -6.02 7.88
CA PRO A 119 -13.87 -6.64 8.24
C PRO A 119 -12.98 -6.95 7.03
N GLY A 120 -13.55 -7.18 5.85
CA GLY A 120 -12.85 -7.41 4.58
C GLY A 120 -12.87 -6.21 3.62
N ASP A 121 -13.50 -5.11 4.00
CA ASP A 121 -13.55 -3.92 3.17
C ASP A 121 -12.20 -3.23 3.14
N ALA A 122 -11.84 -2.68 1.98
CA ALA A 122 -10.63 -1.91 1.82
C ALA A 122 -10.70 -0.60 2.60
N VAL A 123 -9.56 -0.15 3.07
CA VAL A 123 -9.40 1.19 3.64
C VAL A 123 -8.25 1.91 2.96
N MET A 124 -8.35 3.23 2.84
CA MET A 124 -7.26 4.09 2.42
C MET A 124 -6.68 4.79 3.65
N VAL A 125 -5.36 4.76 3.76
CA VAL A 125 -4.59 5.38 4.85
C VAL A 125 -3.52 6.26 4.23
N ASP A 126 -3.26 7.42 4.82
CA ASP A 126 -2.20 8.33 4.37
C ASP A 126 -1.12 8.44 5.44
N ASN A 127 0.13 8.21 5.06
CA ASN A 127 1.24 8.32 5.99
C ASN A 127 1.50 9.76 6.48
N ALA A 128 0.99 10.78 5.81
CA ALA A 128 1.01 12.15 6.29
C ALA A 128 0.36 12.29 7.68
N SER A 129 -0.67 11.49 7.99
CA SER A 129 -1.39 11.55 9.27
C SER A 129 -0.52 11.30 10.51
N TRP A 130 0.63 10.64 10.35
CA TRP A 130 1.59 10.45 11.44
C TRP A 130 2.97 11.03 11.17
N LEU A 131 3.36 11.23 9.90
CA LEU A 131 4.66 11.80 9.55
C LEU A 131 4.69 13.32 9.74
N ASP A 132 3.60 14.02 9.42
CA ASP A 132 3.53 15.48 9.55
C ASP A 132 3.59 15.93 11.02
N GLU A 133 3.22 15.08 11.95
CA GLU A 133 3.26 15.36 13.40
C GLU A 133 4.64 15.12 14.04
N LEU A 134 5.63 14.60 13.31
CA LEU A 134 6.95 14.29 13.85
C LEU A 134 7.72 15.59 14.15
N ALA A 135 7.98 15.83 15.44
CA ALA A 135 8.84 16.92 15.88
C ALA A 135 10.30 16.60 15.53
N TYR A 136 10.90 17.39 14.62
CA TYR A 136 12.24 17.16 14.07
C TYR A 136 13.33 16.89 15.11
N ILE A 137 13.45 17.71 16.14
CA ILE A 137 14.48 17.54 17.18
C ILE A 137 14.24 16.28 18.01
N ARG A 138 12.97 15.96 18.31
CA ARG A 138 12.61 14.74 19.03
C ARG A 138 12.93 13.50 18.21
N PHE A 139 12.58 13.52 16.93
CA PHE A 139 12.90 12.45 16.00
C PHE A 139 14.40 12.19 15.89
N LEU A 140 15.20 13.25 15.70
CA LEU A 140 16.66 13.13 15.66
C LEU A 140 17.24 12.57 16.96
N ARG A 141 16.72 13.00 18.12
CA ARG A 141 17.19 12.48 19.41
C ARG A 141 16.92 10.99 19.58
N ASP A 142 15.74 10.55 19.19
CA ASP A 142 15.26 9.21 19.49
C ASP A 142 15.73 8.16 18.45
N TYR A 143 16.02 8.60 17.21
CA TYR A 143 16.35 7.73 16.07
C TYR A 143 17.60 8.12 15.28
N GLY A 144 18.24 9.22 15.60
CA GLY A 144 19.40 9.72 14.87
C GLY A 144 20.78 9.19 15.27
N PRO A 145 21.01 8.63 16.48
CA PRO A 145 22.29 8.00 16.85
C PRO A 145 22.55 6.68 16.15
#